data_aedf245710d8ad87f478888eb395ffa4
#
_entry.id   aedf245710d8ad87f478888eb395ffa4
#
_cell.length_a   1.000
_cell.length_b   1.000
_cell.length_c   1.000
_cell.angle_alpha   90.00
_cell.angle_beta   90.00
_cell.angle_gamma   90.00
#
_symmetry.space_group_name_H-M   'P 1'
#
loop_
_entity.id
_entity.type
_entity.pdbx_description
1 polymer ?
#
loop_
_entity_poly.entity_id
_entity_poly.type
_entity_poly.pdbx_seq_one_letter_code
_entity_poly.pdbx_strand_id
1 'polypeptide(L)'
;MPLDLATYFDKDIDEREVQESFNFDLIRDVLPKVEIFTKEELSVLFAAQKEFEKNTEGMTDLEYHKEMERLGVDLSWKSSQIEGNTYSLLETERLLRDKQTAFGKTKEEAIMLLNHKDALDFVLDVPDYLKELSVHRIEDIHSILTKELGVDRNIRHRRVGITGTNYRPLDNEFQIREALEDTCTLVNGKDNVFEKALLTLVLLSYIQAFVDGNKRTARITCNAILIANGYCPISFRTVDSIDYKKAMLMFYEQNNIAAFKKIFIEQFLFAVKTYF
;
A
#
# COMPACT_ATOMS: atom_id res chain seq x y z
N MET A 1 22.86 0.39 -13.38
CA MET A 1 21.83 0.55 -14.44
C MET A 1 20.47 0.29 -13.82
N PRO A 2 19.45 1.10 -14.08
CA PRO A 2 18.10 0.72 -13.68
C PRO A 2 17.76 -0.59 -14.40
N LEU A 3 17.39 -1.62 -13.66
CA LEU A 3 16.90 -2.88 -14.23
C LEU A 3 15.63 -2.56 -15.02
N ASP A 4 15.64 -2.86 -16.32
CA ASP A 4 14.43 -2.75 -17.12
C ASP A 4 13.47 -3.88 -16.74
N LEU A 5 12.30 -3.51 -16.19
CA LEU A 5 11.27 -4.46 -15.75
C LEU A 5 10.84 -5.41 -16.87
N ALA A 6 10.71 -4.91 -18.11
CA ALA A 6 10.29 -5.73 -19.23
C ALA A 6 11.31 -6.85 -19.48
N THR A 7 12.58 -6.50 -19.66
CA THR A 7 13.67 -7.47 -19.89
C THR A 7 13.81 -8.45 -18.72
N TYR A 8 13.60 -8.01 -17.48
CA TYR A 8 13.70 -8.88 -16.31
C TYR A 8 12.58 -9.93 -16.27
N PHE A 9 11.34 -9.51 -16.53
CA PHE A 9 10.18 -10.40 -16.49
C PHE A 9 9.89 -11.15 -17.80
N ASP A 10 10.66 -10.92 -18.85
CA ASP A 10 10.68 -11.77 -20.06
C ASP A 10 11.38 -13.12 -19.82
N LYS A 11 12.20 -13.22 -18.78
CA LYS A 11 12.82 -14.48 -18.34
C LYS A 11 11.81 -15.35 -17.63
N ASP A 12 11.93 -16.66 -17.80
CA ASP A 12 11.19 -17.62 -17.00
C ASP A 12 11.53 -17.48 -15.53
N ILE A 13 10.59 -17.84 -14.66
CA ILE A 13 10.71 -17.66 -13.20
C ILE A 13 11.99 -18.30 -12.63
N ASP A 14 12.38 -19.47 -13.17
CA ASP A 14 13.55 -20.23 -12.70
C ASP A 14 14.87 -19.73 -13.31
N GLU A 15 14.82 -18.82 -14.29
CA GLU A 15 16.00 -18.18 -14.91
C GLU A 15 16.32 -16.81 -14.30
N ARG A 16 15.43 -16.29 -13.46
CA ARG A 16 15.63 -15.00 -12.79
C ARG A 16 16.54 -15.16 -11.57
N GLU A 17 17.44 -14.23 -11.38
CA GLU A 17 18.22 -14.14 -10.15
C GLU A 17 17.33 -13.62 -9.03
N VAL A 18 16.94 -14.50 -8.11
CA VAL A 18 16.02 -14.20 -7.03
C VAL A 18 16.73 -14.35 -5.68
N GLN A 19 16.63 -13.35 -4.83
CA GLN A 19 16.92 -13.49 -3.42
C GLN A 19 15.79 -14.30 -2.78
N GLU A 20 15.99 -15.62 -2.64
CA GLU A 20 14.91 -16.53 -2.23
C GLU A 20 14.42 -16.33 -0.80
N SER A 21 15.23 -15.75 0.07
CA SER A 21 14.93 -15.57 1.49
C SER A 21 14.76 -14.12 1.89
N PHE A 22 14.02 -13.89 2.96
CA PHE A 22 13.84 -12.57 3.55
C PHE A 22 15.18 -11.95 4.00
N ASN A 23 15.39 -10.69 3.70
CA ASN A 23 16.61 -9.96 3.99
C ASN A 23 16.43 -9.02 5.19
N PHE A 24 16.82 -9.46 6.38
CA PHE A 24 16.81 -8.62 7.58
C PHE A 24 17.79 -7.45 7.51
N ASP A 25 18.96 -7.65 6.89
CA ASP A 25 19.99 -6.61 6.79
C ASP A 25 19.49 -5.41 5.97
N LEU A 26 18.58 -5.66 5.00
CA LEU A 26 17.92 -4.58 4.27
C LEU A 26 17.27 -3.57 5.22
N ILE A 27 16.51 -4.06 6.21
CA ILE A 27 15.75 -3.21 7.14
C ILE A 27 16.64 -2.62 8.22
N ARG A 28 17.61 -3.41 8.75
CA ARG A 28 18.44 -3.03 9.89
C ARG A 28 19.64 -2.18 9.52
N ASP A 29 20.27 -2.46 8.39
CA ASP A 29 21.58 -1.92 8.05
C ASP A 29 21.62 -1.06 6.80
N VAL A 30 20.77 -1.34 5.80
CA VAL A 30 20.80 -0.65 4.51
C VAL A 30 19.83 0.54 4.51
N LEU A 31 18.53 0.28 4.68
CA LEU A 31 17.48 1.31 4.56
C LEU A 31 17.60 2.45 5.59
N PRO A 32 18.10 2.27 6.81
CA PRO A 32 18.34 3.39 7.73
C PRO A 32 19.35 4.42 7.20
N LYS A 33 20.32 3.98 6.38
CA LYS A 33 21.48 4.78 5.93
C LYS A 33 21.30 5.39 4.53
N VAL A 34 20.26 5.00 3.79
CA VAL A 34 20.06 5.46 2.42
C VAL A 34 18.89 6.43 2.33
N GLU A 35 19.06 7.43 1.48
CA GLU A 35 17.97 8.30 1.01
C GLU A 35 17.26 7.57 -0.13
N ILE A 36 15.95 7.38 0.02
CA ILE A 36 15.15 6.63 -0.96
C ILE A 36 14.89 7.48 -2.22
N PHE A 37 14.65 8.76 -2.03
CA PHE A 37 14.36 9.69 -3.12
C PHE A 37 15.58 10.57 -3.43
N THR A 38 15.77 10.88 -4.71
CA THR A 38 16.74 11.91 -5.11
C THR A 38 16.23 13.31 -4.74
N LYS A 39 17.11 14.32 -4.78
CA LYS A 39 16.74 15.72 -4.52
C LYS A 39 15.71 16.22 -5.54
N GLU A 40 15.84 15.81 -6.79
CA GLU A 40 14.92 16.15 -7.88
C GLU A 40 13.53 15.52 -7.64
N GLU A 41 13.48 14.25 -7.28
CA GLU A 41 12.23 13.55 -6.94
C GLU A 41 11.54 14.20 -5.74
N LEU A 42 12.28 14.52 -4.68
CA LEU A 42 11.75 15.25 -3.52
C LEU A 42 11.24 16.63 -3.89
N SER A 43 11.96 17.36 -4.74
CA SER A 43 11.52 18.68 -5.20
C SER A 43 10.14 18.62 -5.87
N VAL A 44 9.92 17.62 -6.72
CA VAL A 44 8.63 17.39 -7.40
C VAL A 44 7.54 17.00 -6.40
N LEU A 45 7.83 16.08 -5.48
CA LEU A 45 6.88 15.63 -4.47
C LEU A 45 6.47 16.76 -3.51
N PHE A 46 7.43 17.54 -3.03
CA PHE A 46 7.14 18.68 -2.15
C PHE A 46 6.41 19.82 -2.86
N ALA A 47 6.68 20.04 -4.16
CA ALA A 47 5.91 21.00 -4.95
C ALA A 47 4.44 20.58 -5.04
N ALA A 48 4.19 19.31 -5.32
CA ALA A 48 2.82 18.75 -5.34
C ALA A 48 2.15 18.82 -3.96
N GLN A 49 2.87 18.50 -2.89
CA GLN A 49 2.33 18.63 -1.52
C GLN A 49 1.92 20.07 -1.20
N LYS A 50 2.72 21.07 -1.57
CA LYS A 50 2.36 22.49 -1.41
C LYS A 50 1.13 22.88 -2.24
N GLU A 51 0.98 22.31 -3.42
CA GLU A 51 -0.23 22.50 -4.24
C GLU A 51 -1.46 21.92 -3.53
N PHE A 52 -1.36 20.71 -2.98
CA PHE A 52 -2.40 20.10 -2.15
C PHE A 52 -2.78 20.98 -0.96
N GLU A 53 -1.80 21.45 -0.18
CA GLU A 53 -2.02 22.33 0.98
C GLU A 53 -2.75 23.61 0.57
N LYS A 54 -2.27 24.29 -0.48
CA LYS A 54 -2.87 25.50 -1.00
C LYS A 54 -4.31 25.29 -1.48
N ASN A 55 -4.57 24.19 -2.17
CA ASN A 55 -5.90 23.91 -2.73
C ASN A 55 -6.89 23.53 -1.63
N THR A 56 -6.44 22.77 -0.63
CA THR A 56 -7.29 22.37 0.51
C THR A 56 -7.55 23.49 1.51
N GLU A 57 -6.62 24.44 1.69
CA GLU A 57 -6.82 25.62 2.55
C GLU A 57 -8.03 26.47 2.13
N GLY A 58 -8.34 26.50 0.84
CA GLY A 58 -9.50 27.21 0.29
C GLY A 58 -10.81 26.44 0.29
N MET A 59 -10.81 25.16 0.65
CA MET A 59 -12.00 24.30 0.65
C MET A 59 -12.81 24.43 1.93
N THR A 60 -14.12 24.34 1.81
CA THR A 60 -15.00 24.08 2.95
C THR A 60 -14.84 22.62 3.39
N ASP A 61 -15.19 22.30 4.64
CA ASP A 61 -15.17 20.92 5.16
C ASP A 61 -16.00 19.97 4.28
N LEU A 62 -17.12 20.45 3.73
CA LEU A 62 -17.98 19.66 2.84
C LEU A 62 -17.30 19.37 1.49
N GLU A 63 -16.60 20.34 0.91
CA GLU A 63 -15.86 20.15 -0.35
C GLU A 63 -14.70 19.17 -0.15
N TYR A 64 -13.91 19.38 0.90
CA TYR A 64 -12.83 18.46 1.25
C TYR A 64 -13.33 17.03 1.47
N HIS A 65 -14.41 16.88 2.23
CA HIS A 65 -15.03 15.56 2.48
C HIS A 65 -15.50 14.88 1.19
N LYS A 66 -16.10 15.62 0.26
CA LYS A 66 -16.54 15.08 -1.04
C LYS A 66 -15.36 14.58 -1.88
N GLU A 67 -14.24 15.30 -1.91
CA GLU A 67 -13.06 14.88 -2.65
C GLU A 67 -12.38 13.67 -2.00
N MET A 68 -12.31 13.62 -0.68
CA MET A 68 -11.84 12.45 0.05
C MET A 68 -12.74 11.23 -0.19
N GLU A 69 -14.05 11.41 -0.26
CA GLU A 69 -15.00 10.33 -0.58
C GLU A 69 -14.77 9.80 -2.00
N ARG A 70 -14.57 10.68 -2.98
CA ARG A 70 -14.25 10.31 -4.36
C ARG A 70 -12.93 9.55 -4.45
N LEU A 71 -11.89 10.02 -3.78
CA LEU A 71 -10.61 9.32 -3.67
C LEU A 71 -10.79 7.94 -3.00
N GLY A 72 -11.60 7.87 -1.96
CA GLY A 72 -11.89 6.63 -1.23
C GLY A 72 -12.57 5.57 -2.08
N VAL A 73 -13.51 5.96 -2.95
CA VAL A 73 -14.15 5.06 -3.92
C VAL A 73 -13.10 4.50 -4.90
N ASP A 74 -12.29 5.38 -5.48
CA ASP A 74 -11.24 5.01 -6.44
C ASP A 74 -10.19 4.09 -5.80
N LEU A 75 -9.76 4.39 -4.57
CA LEU A 75 -8.81 3.56 -3.83
C LEU A 75 -9.39 2.19 -3.50
N SER A 76 -10.63 2.13 -2.99
CA SER A 76 -11.28 0.86 -2.64
C SER A 76 -11.44 -0.04 -3.86
N TRP A 77 -11.87 0.53 -4.99
CA TRP A 77 -11.96 -0.17 -6.25
C TRP A 77 -10.61 -0.68 -6.73
N LYS A 78 -9.63 0.21 -6.88
CA LYS A 78 -8.34 -0.15 -7.49
C LYS A 78 -7.55 -1.10 -6.62
N SER A 79 -7.51 -0.86 -5.32
CA SER A 79 -6.83 -1.73 -4.37
C SER A 79 -7.40 -3.15 -4.39
N SER A 80 -8.72 -3.29 -4.49
CA SER A 80 -9.38 -4.59 -4.60
C SER A 80 -9.18 -5.24 -5.98
N GLN A 81 -9.21 -4.46 -7.06
CA GLN A 81 -8.96 -4.93 -8.43
C GLN A 81 -7.56 -5.55 -8.57
N ILE A 82 -6.52 -4.91 -7.98
CA ILE A 82 -5.15 -5.44 -7.98
C ILE A 82 -5.10 -6.84 -7.33
N GLU A 83 -5.95 -7.11 -6.36
CA GLU A 83 -6.06 -8.41 -5.68
C GLU A 83 -7.07 -9.37 -6.35
N GLY A 84 -7.62 -9.00 -7.50
CA GLY A 84 -8.47 -9.88 -8.31
C GLY A 84 -9.96 -9.66 -8.19
N ASN A 85 -10.41 -8.63 -7.46
CA ASN A 85 -11.82 -8.24 -7.43
C ASN A 85 -12.28 -7.81 -8.83
N THR A 86 -13.46 -8.22 -9.23
CA THR A 86 -13.98 -8.01 -10.59
C THR A 86 -15.02 -6.90 -10.72
N TYR A 87 -15.36 -6.21 -9.63
CA TYR A 87 -16.22 -5.04 -9.68
C TYR A 87 -15.61 -3.96 -10.57
N SER A 88 -16.43 -3.32 -11.41
CA SER A 88 -16.07 -2.08 -12.09
C SER A 88 -16.09 -0.90 -11.11
N LEU A 89 -15.53 0.24 -11.51
CA LEU A 89 -15.54 1.45 -10.69
C LEU A 89 -16.98 1.92 -10.38
N LEU A 90 -17.87 1.91 -11.38
CA LEU A 90 -19.27 2.33 -11.19
C LEU A 90 -20.06 1.36 -10.31
N GLU A 91 -19.82 0.05 -10.42
CA GLU A 91 -20.42 -0.94 -9.53
C GLU A 91 -19.90 -0.78 -8.08
N THR A 92 -18.63 -0.43 -7.92
CA THR A 92 -18.04 -0.13 -6.61
C THR A 92 -18.67 1.12 -6.00
N GLU A 93 -18.76 2.21 -6.75
CA GLU A 93 -19.43 3.44 -6.29
C GLU A 93 -20.86 3.15 -5.82
N ARG A 94 -21.63 2.42 -6.61
CA ARG A 94 -23.00 2.04 -6.27
C ARG A 94 -23.07 1.15 -5.02
N LEU A 95 -22.14 0.20 -4.88
CA LEU A 95 -22.06 -0.65 -3.69
C LEU A 95 -21.74 0.19 -2.43
N LEU A 96 -20.76 1.08 -2.52
CA LEU A 96 -20.34 1.88 -1.37
C LEU A 96 -21.39 2.89 -0.95
N ARG A 97 -22.04 3.55 -1.92
CA ARG A 97 -23.06 4.57 -1.68
C ARG A 97 -24.43 3.98 -1.33
N ASP A 98 -24.92 3.07 -2.18
CA ASP A 98 -26.30 2.59 -2.13
C ASP A 98 -26.45 1.22 -1.47
N LYS A 99 -25.33 0.59 -1.06
CA LYS A 99 -25.26 -0.76 -0.50
C LYS A 99 -25.86 -1.84 -1.43
N GLN A 100 -25.81 -1.60 -2.75
CA GLN A 100 -26.34 -2.50 -3.77
C GLN A 100 -25.21 -3.31 -4.40
N THR A 101 -25.30 -4.64 -4.25
CA THR A 101 -24.36 -5.57 -4.89
C THR A 101 -24.59 -5.64 -6.40
N ALA A 102 -23.53 -5.90 -7.16
CA ALA A 102 -23.61 -6.05 -8.60
C ALA A 102 -23.96 -7.49 -9.00
N PHE A 103 -24.71 -7.63 -10.09
CA PHE A 103 -25.11 -8.93 -10.63
C PHE A 103 -23.89 -9.74 -11.08
N GLY A 104 -23.85 -11.01 -10.74
CA GLY A 104 -22.77 -11.94 -11.12
C GLY A 104 -21.49 -11.78 -10.30
N LYS A 105 -21.48 -10.95 -9.24
CA LYS A 105 -20.37 -10.79 -8.31
C LYS A 105 -20.56 -11.59 -7.04
N THR A 106 -19.48 -12.02 -6.42
CA THR A 106 -19.56 -12.80 -5.19
C THR A 106 -19.79 -11.91 -3.97
N LYS A 107 -20.27 -12.53 -2.89
CA LYS A 107 -20.42 -11.85 -1.60
C LYS A 107 -19.06 -11.38 -1.05
N GLU A 108 -18.05 -12.19 -1.20
CA GLU A 108 -16.68 -11.92 -0.75
C GLU A 108 -16.08 -10.71 -1.47
N GLU A 109 -16.34 -10.54 -2.78
CA GLU A 109 -15.91 -9.36 -3.52
C GLU A 109 -16.57 -8.07 -2.99
N ALA A 110 -17.87 -8.14 -2.69
CA ALA A 110 -18.57 -7.00 -2.09
C ALA A 110 -18.04 -6.66 -0.70
N ILE A 111 -17.85 -7.66 0.17
CA ILE A 111 -17.29 -7.49 1.51
C ILE A 111 -15.88 -6.89 1.44
N MET A 112 -15.04 -7.35 0.52
CA MET A 112 -13.69 -6.80 0.33
C MET A 112 -13.71 -5.29 0.06
N LEU A 113 -14.62 -4.81 -0.79
CA LEU A 113 -14.77 -3.39 -1.10
C LEU A 113 -15.31 -2.59 0.08
N LEU A 114 -16.32 -3.10 0.79
CA LEU A 114 -16.89 -2.47 1.98
C LEU A 114 -15.83 -2.35 3.08
N ASN A 115 -15.14 -3.42 3.39
CA ASN A 115 -14.07 -3.41 4.39
C ASN A 115 -12.94 -2.44 4.03
N HIS A 116 -12.61 -2.30 2.74
CA HIS A 116 -11.59 -1.38 2.29
C HIS A 116 -12.00 0.08 2.55
N LYS A 117 -13.27 0.40 2.28
CA LYS A 117 -13.84 1.72 2.59
C LYS A 117 -13.88 1.95 4.10
N ASP A 118 -14.33 0.96 4.89
CA ASP A 118 -14.39 1.05 6.35
C ASP A 118 -12.98 1.30 6.95
N ALA A 119 -11.95 0.65 6.42
CA ALA A 119 -10.57 0.86 6.87
C ALA A 119 -10.07 2.28 6.54
N LEU A 120 -10.41 2.82 5.37
CA LEU A 120 -10.08 4.21 5.03
C LEU A 120 -10.85 5.20 5.89
N ASP A 121 -12.15 4.98 6.10
CA ASP A 121 -12.98 5.84 6.96
C ASP A 121 -12.44 5.86 8.40
N PHE A 122 -12.06 4.70 8.93
CA PHE A 122 -11.41 4.63 10.25
C PHE A 122 -10.17 5.52 10.33
N VAL A 123 -9.31 5.49 9.31
CA VAL A 123 -8.10 6.31 9.27
C VAL A 123 -8.42 7.81 9.15
N LEU A 124 -9.47 8.16 8.42
CA LEU A 124 -9.92 9.56 8.27
C LEU A 124 -10.56 10.09 9.55
N ASP A 125 -11.31 9.27 10.27
CA ASP A 125 -11.97 9.62 11.53
C ASP A 125 -10.96 9.79 12.68
N VAL A 126 -9.83 9.07 12.62
CA VAL A 126 -8.77 9.12 13.64
C VAL A 126 -7.42 9.41 12.97
N PRO A 127 -7.22 10.62 12.40
CA PRO A 127 -6.07 10.91 11.53
C PRO A 127 -4.72 10.74 12.24
N ASP A 128 -4.65 10.96 13.55
CA ASP A 128 -3.43 10.80 14.34
C ASP A 128 -3.08 9.34 14.67
N TYR A 129 -3.93 8.39 14.28
CA TYR A 129 -3.77 6.98 14.63
C TYR A 129 -2.43 6.39 14.20
N LEU A 130 -1.92 6.79 13.04
CA LEU A 130 -0.61 6.34 12.53
C LEU A 130 0.47 7.43 12.52
N LYS A 131 0.42 8.39 13.45
CA LYS A 131 1.59 9.25 13.71
C LYS A 131 2.84 8.45 14.08
N GLU A 132 2.62 7.36 14.80
CA GLU A 132 3.64 6.38 15.14
C GLU A 132 3.18 4.99 14.69
N LEU A 133 3.94 4.34 13.84
CA LEU A 133 3.65 3.00 13.36
C LEU A 133 3.97 1.96 14.44
N SER A 134 3.06 1.02 14.66
CA SER A 134 3.29 -0.13 15.54
C SER A 134 2.65 -1.39 14.99
N VAL A 135 3.13 -2.54 15.42
CA VAL A 135 2.59 -3.85 14.99
C VAL A 135 1.10 -3.94 15.29
N HIS A 136 0.69 -3.53 16.48
CA HIS A 136 -0.73 -3.55 16.88
C HIS A 136 -1.61 -2.70 15.94
N ARG A 137 -1.17 -1.51 15.57
CA ARG A 137 -1.91 -0.64 14.65
C ARG A 137 -2.01 -1.22 13.24
N ILE A 138 -0.99 -1.97 12.80
CA ILE A 138 -1.04 -2.72 11.53
C ILE A 138 -2.06 -3.86 11.63
N GLU A 139 -2.07 -4.61 12.74
CA GLU A 139 -3.03 -5.68 13.02
C GLU A 139 -4.47 -5.15 13.07
N ASP A 140 -4.72 -3.98 13.63
CA ASP A 140 -6.04 -3.34 13.65
C ASP A 140 -6.55 -3.03 12.24
N ILE A 141 -5.72 -2.40 11.40
CA ILE A 141 -6.08 -2.13 10.00
C ILE A 141 -6.35 -3.44 9.25
N HIS A 142 -5.51 -4.45 9.42
CA HIS A 142 -5.72 -5.76 8.82
C HIS A 142 -7.04 -6.40 9.29
N SER A 143 -7.37 -6.27 10.57
CA SER A 143 -8.61 -6.79 11.16
C SER A 143 -9.86 -6.18 10.51
N ILE A 144 -9.84 -4.88 10.22
CA ILE A 144 -10.94 -4.22 9.50
C ILE A 144 -11.03 -4.75 8.07
N LEU A 145 -9.91 -4.81 7.36
CA LEU A 145 -9.85 -5.23 5.96
C LEU A 145 -10.28 -6.68 5.72
N THR A 146 -10.16 -7.54 6.73
CA THR A 146 -10.45 -8.98 6.61
C THR A 146 -11.73 -9.41 7.34
N LYS A 147 -12.48 -8.47 7.88
CA LYS A 147 -13.74 -8.73 8.58
C LYS A 147 -14.70 -9.50 7.67
N GLU A 148 -15.28 -10.58 8.19
CA GLU A 148 -16.24 -11.45 7.49
C GLU A 148 -15.72 -12.16 6.21
N LEU A 149 -14.42 -12.16 5.97
CA LEU A 149 -13.80 -12.87 4.85
C LEU A 149 -13.25 -14.26 5.21
N GLY A 150 -13.42 -14.71 6.45
CA GLY A 150 -12.90 -16.00 6.90
C GLY A 150 -11.37 -16.07 7.01
N VAL A 151 -10.71 -14.93 7.01
CA VAL A 151 -9.24 -14.82 7.12
C VAL A 151 -8.85 -14.73 8.59
N ASP A 152 -7.79 -15.47 8.97
CA ASP A 152 -7.19 -15.34 10.30
C ASP A 152 -6.60 -13.92 10.47
N ARG A 153 -6.94 -13.27 11.58
CA ARG A 153 -6.51 -11.89 11.87
C ARG A 153 -5.12 -11.80 12.47
N ASN A 154 -4.62 -12.94 12.97
CA ASN A 154 -3.34 -13.00 13.65
C ASN A 154 -2.17 -13.06 12.65
N ILE A 155 -0.99 -12.71 13.13
CA ILE A 155 0.25 -13.01 12.40
C ILE A 155 0.30 -14.51 12.14
N ARG A 156 0.58 -14.87 10.90
CA ARG A 156 0.57 -16.27 10.48
C ARG A 156 1.73 -17.07 11.08
N HIS A 157 1.47 -18.33 11.28
CA HIS A 157 2.46 -19.33 11.69
C HIS A 157 2.65 -20.43 10.62
N ARG A 158 2.17 -20.20 9.41
CA ARG A 158 2.29 -21.10 8.26
C ARG A 158 3.03 -20.43 7.12
N ARG A 159 3.63 -21.25 6.26
CA ARG A 159 4.17 -20.78 4.99
C ARG A 159 3.08 -20.22 4.11
N VAL A 160 3.42 -19.16 3.38
CA VAL A 160 2.64 -18.62 2.27
C VAL A 160 3.53 -18.55 1.04
N GLY A 161 2.94 -18.78 -0.13
CA GLY A 161 3.61 -18.58 -1.42
C GLY A 161 3.13 -17.31 -2.07
N ILE A 162 3.95 -16.75 -2.94
CA ILE A 162 3.60 -15.62 -3.78
C ILE A 162 3.65 -16.07 -5.23
N THR A 163 2.56 -15.90 -5.95
CA THR A 163 2.50 -16.27 -7.36
C THR A 163 3.46 -15.43 -8.19
N GLY A 164 4.23 -16.08 -9.05
CA GLY A 164 5.10 -15.42 -10.03
C GLY A 164 6.51 -15.12 -9.52
N THR A 165 6.92 -15.70 -8.39
CA THR A 165 8.28 -15.54 -7.84
C THR A 165 8.74 -16.78 -7.08
N ASN A 166 10.06 -16.98 -7.03
CA ASN A 166 10.72 -17.98 -6.16
C ASN A 166 11.09 -17.40 -4.79
N TYR A 167 10.81 -16.12 -4.52
CA TYR A 167 10.97 -15.53 -3.20
C TYR A 167 10.07 -16.20 -2.17
N ARG A 168 10.62 -16.51 -1.01
CA ARG A 168 9.94 -17.20 0.11
C ARG A 168 9.88 -16.24 1.31
N PRO A 169 8.69 -15.75 1.66
CA PRO A 169 8.50 -14.99 2.89
C PRO A 169 8.86 -15.81 4.13
N LEU A 170 9.15 -15.11 5.23
CA LEU A 170 9.33 -15.74 6.54
C LEU A 170 8.18 -16.70 6.85
N ASP A 171 8.47 -17.82 7.52
CA ASP A 171 7.48 -18.86 7.87
C ASP A 171 7.31 -19.06 9.38
N ASN A 172 8.03 -18.30 10.17
CA ASN A 172 8.04 -18.36 11.63
C ASN A 172 7.42 -17.09 12.20
N GLU A 173 6.41 -17.23 13.06
CA GLU A 173 5.69 -16.11 13.67
C GLU A 173 6.61 -15.14 14.42
N PHE A 174 7.60 -15.64 15.14
CA PHE A 174 8.53 -14.79 15.89
C PHE A 174 9.40 -13.95 14.97
N GLN A 175 9.90 -14.51 13.87
CA GLN A 175 10.66 -13.78 12.87
C GLN A 175 9.81 -12.78 12.10
N ILE A 176 8.53 -13.12 11.83
CA ILE A 176 7.59 -12.19 11.20
C ILE A 176 7.32 -11.00 12.11
N ARG A 177 7.09 -11.24 13.39
CA ARG A 177 6.89 -10.17 14.39
C ARG A 177 8.13 -9.29 14.51
N GLU A 178 9.31 -9.89 14.59
CA GLU A 178 10.61 -9.20 14.61
C GLU A 178 10.77 -8.30 13.36
N ALA A 179 10.49 -8.82 12.16
CA ALA A 179 10.54 -8.04 10.93
C ALA A 179 9.54 -6.87 10.91
N LEU A 180 8.34 -7.04 11.48
CA LEU A 180 7.38 -5.96 11.65
C LEU A 180 7.86 -4.90 12.64
N GLU A 181 8.43 -5.30 13.77
CA GLU A 181 8.99 -4.40 14.79
C GLU A 181 10.16 -3.60 14.24
N ASP A 182 11.07 -4.25 13.51
CA ASP A 182 12.19 -3.60 12.80
C ASP A 182 11.68 -2.59 11.76
N THR A 183 10.63 -2.97 11.01
CA THR A 183 9.99 -2.06 10.05
C THR A 183 9.36 -0.85 10.74
N CYS A 184 8.66 -1.05 11.86
CA CYS A 184 8.09 0.05 12.63
C CYS A 184 9.20 0.99 13.15
N THR A 185 10.30 0.44 13.66
CA THR A 185 11.45 1.21 14.13
C THR A 185 12.07 2.03 12.99
N LEU A 186 12.30 1.40 11.84
CA LEU A 186 12.83 2.08 10.65
C LEU A 186 11.92 3.22 10.19
N VAL A 187 10.63 2.96 10.02
CA VAL A 187 9.66 3.95 9.52
C VAL A 187 9.53 5.12 10.50
N ASN A 188 9.41 4.83 11.80
CA ASN A 188 9.31 5.89 12.82
C ASN A 188 10.58 6.73 12.89
N GLY A 189 11.74 6.15 12.63
CA GLY A 189 13.04 6.83 12.64
C GLY A 189 13.33 7.69 11.39
N LYS A 190 12.56 7.58 10.33
CA LYS A 190 12.70 8.45 9.15
C LYS A 190 12.06 9.82 9.39
N ASP A 191 12.68 10.89 8.92
CA ASP A 191 12.12 12.26 9.01
C ASP A 191 11.19 12.56 7.83
N ASN A 192 11.48 12.01 6.65
CA ASN A 192 10.73 12.28 5.43
C ASN A 192 9.45 11.44 5.36
N VAL A 193 8.29 12.10 5.27
CA VAL A 193 6.98 11.44 5.24
C VAL A 193 6.79 10.57 4.00
N PHE A 194 7.31 10.97 2.84
CA PHE A 194 7.24 10.15 1.63
C PHE A 194 8.05 8.85 1.78
N GLU A 195 9.22 8.92 2.44
CA GLU A 195 9.98 7.71 2.76
C GLU A 195 9.23 6.80 3.73
N LYS A 196 8.64 7.37 4.79
CA LYS A 196 7.81 6.60 5.74
C LYS A 196 6.69 5.85 5.00
N ALA A 197 5.95 6.55 4.16
CA ALA A 197 4.81 5.99 3.43
C ALA A 197 5.23 4.90 2.42
N LEU A 198 6.25 5.19 1.60
CA LEU A 198 6.75 4.23 0.60
C LEU A 198 7.37 3.00 1.25
N LEU A 199 8.20 3.16 2.28
CA LEU A 199 8.82 2.03 2.99
C LEU A 199 7.76 1.15 3.65
N THR A 200 6.75 1.74 4.28
CA THR A 200 5.63 0.98 4.84
C THR A 200 4.92 0.14 3.77
N LEU A 201 4.63 0.75 2.62
CA LEU A 201 3.95 0.09 1.51
C LEU A 201 4.72 -1.13 0.99
N VAL A 202 6.02 -1.00 0.77
CA VAL A 202 6.82 -2.10 0.20
C VAL A 202 7.21 -3.13 1.25
N LEU A 203 7.55 -2.73 2.47
CA LEU A 203 8.03 -3.66 3.51
C LEU A 203 6.88 -4.51 4.08
N LEU A 204 5.70 -3.95 4.34
CA LEU A 204 4.57 -4.77 4.76
C LEU A 204 4.17 -5.78 3.69
N SER A 205 4.25 -5.38 2.41
CA SER A 205 4.04 -6.30 1.29
C SER A 205 5.12 -7.36 1.17
N TYR A 206 6.38 -7.05 1.52
CA TYR A 206 7.52 -7.97 1.49
C TYR A 206 7.48 -9.01 2.62
N ILE A 207 7.11 -8.58 3.83
CA ILE A 207 7.03 -9.44 5.02
C ILE A 207 5.91 -10.49 4.87
N GLN A 208 4.78 -10.14 4.25
CA GLN A 208 3.61 -11.01 4.13
C GLN A 208 3.18 -11.57 5.50
N ALA A 209 2.92 -10.67 6.47
CA ALA A 209 2.72 -11.05 7.86
C ALA A 209 1.44 -11.87 8.12
N PHE A 210 0.45 -11.79 7.23
CA PHE A 210 -0.86 -12.42 7.39
C PHE A 210 -1.10 -13.47 6.31
N VAL A 211 -2.10 -14.32 6.51
CA VAL A 211 -2.48 -15.36 5.54
C VAL A 211 -3.01 -14.74 4.25
N ASP A 212 -3.77 -13.65 4.35
CA ASP A 212 -4.27 -12.84 3.23
C ASP A 212 -4.41 -11.37 3.67
N GLY A 213 -4.64 -10.47 2.71
CA GLY A 213 -4.87 -9.04 2.96
C GLY A 213 -3.59 -8.20 3.12
N ASN A 214 -2.40 -8.79 3.00
CA ASN A 214 -1.12 -8.09 3.24
C ASN A 214 -0.95 -6.82 2.41
N LYS A 215 -1.20 -6.88 1.10
CA LYS A 215 -1.02 -5.73 0.21
C LYS A 215 -2.10 -4.67 0.40
N ARG A 216 -3.34 -5.07 0.71
CA ARG A 216 -4.42 -4.13 1.07
C ARG A 216 -4.08 -3.39 2.37
N THR A 217 -3.59 -4.12 3.38
CA THR A 217 -3.09 -3.55 4.63
C THR A 217 -1.96 -2.57 4.38
N ALA A 218 -0.98 -2.93 3.55
CA ALA A 218 0.12 -2.06 3.20
C ALA A 218 -0.34 -0.75 2.53
N ARG A 219 -1.31 -0.80 1.61
CA ARG A 219 -1.85 0.40 0.94
C ARG A 219 -2.63 1.31 1.88
N ILE A 220 -3.45 0.76 2.76
CA ILE A 220 -4.17 1.57 3.77
C ILE A 220 -3.21 2.15 4.80
N THR A 221 -2.25 1.37 5.29
CA THR A 221 -1.25 1.86 6.27
C THR A 221 -0.38 2.97 5.68
N CYS A 222 0.02 2.84 4.41
CA CYS A 222 0.72 3.89 3.67
C CYS A 222 -0.10 5.20 3.64
N ASN A 223 -1.37 5.11 3.28
CA ASN A 223 -2.28 6.26 3.25
C ASN A 223 -2.52 6.85 4.64
N ALA A 224 -2.63 6.01 5.65
CA ALA A 224 -2.79 6.46 7.03
C ALA A 224 -1.58 7.27 7.52
N ILE A 225 -0.35 6.91 7.12
CA ILE A 225 0.85 7.70 7.40
C ILE A 225 0.80 9.05 6.68
N LEU A 226 0.41 9.09 5.41
CA LEU A 226 0.25 10.33 4.67
C LEU A 226 -0.77 11.24 5.36
N ILE A 227 -1.95 10.73 5.67
CA ILE A 227 -3.05 11.46 6.33
C ILE A 227 -2.62 11.96 7.71
N ALA A 228 -1.97 11.12 8.53
CA ALA A 228 -1.51 11.48 9.87
C ALA A 228 -0.49 12.64 9.88
N ASN A 229 0.17 12.89 8.76
CA ASN A 229 1.13 13.97 8.61
C ASN A 229 0.59 15.13 7.75
N GLY A 230 -0.70 15.15 7.41
CA GLY A 230 -1.31 16.21 6.60
C GLY A 230 -0.94 16.16 5.12
N TYR A 231 -0.54 14.99 4.60
CA TYR A 231 -0.18 14.78 3.20
C TYR A 231 -1.35 14.23 2.40
N CYS A 232 -1.35 14.53 1.10
CA CYS A 232 -2.35 13.99 0.17
C CYS A 232 -2.29 12.45 0.17
N PRO A 233 -3.40 11.73 0.41
CA PRO A 233 -3.46 10.29 0.22
C PRO A 233 -3.47 9.91 -1.26
N ILE A 234 -3.17 8.64 -1.59
CA ILE A 234 -3.04 8.13 -2.95
C ILE A 234 -4.07 7.03 -3.24
N SER A 235 -4.71 7.11 -4.40
CA SER A 235 -5.78 6.18 -4.81
C SER A 235 -5.30 4.98 -5.61
N PHE A 236 -4.09 5.01 -6.14
CA PHE A 236 -3.56 4.01 -7.10
C PHE A 236 -4.41 3.84 -8.37
N ARG A 237 -5.36 4.72 -8.63
CA ARG A 237 -6.40 4.56 -9.65
C ARG A 237 -5.85 4.28 -11.05
N THR A 238 -4.78 4.95 -11.45
CA THR A 238 -4.27 4.88 -12.82
C THR A 238 -3.15 3.86 -13.03
N VAL A 239 -2.70 3.18 -11.96
CA VAL A 239 -1.66 2.18 -12.11
C VAL A 239 -2.19 0.92 -12.81
N ASP A 240 -1.43 0.38 -13.76
CA ASP A 240 -1.73 -0.94 -14.31
C ASP A 240 -1.48 -2.01 -13.25
N SER A 241 -2.41 -2.98 -13.11
CA SER A 241 -2.33 -4.01 -12.08
C SER A 241 -1.16 -4.97 -12.29
N ILE A 242 -0.74 -5.19 -13.54
CA ILE A 242 0.41 -6.03 -13.88
C ILE A 242 1.70 -5.28 -13.55
N ASP A 243 1.79 -4.00 -13.92
CA ASP A 243 2.95 -3.17 -13.61
C ASP A 243 3.15 -3.01 -12.10
N TYR A 244 2.05 -2.83 -11.34
CA TYR A 244 2.10 -2.83 -9.87
C TYR A 244 2.67 -4.14 -9.33
N LYS A 245 2.19 -5.28 -9.82
CA LYS A 245 2.67 -6.60 -9.40
C LYS A 245 4.13 -6.81 -9.78
N LYS A 246 4.54 -6.47 -11.00
CA LYS A 246 5.94 -6.56 -11.45
C LYS A 246 6.87 -5.70 -10.59
N ALA A 247 6.48 -4.45 -10.28
CA ALA A 247 7.28 -3.58 -9.43
C ALA A 247 7.44 -4.14 -8.01
N MET A 248 6.39 -4.77 -7.46
CA MET A 248 6.43 -5.42 -6.16
C MET A 248 7.29 -6.68 -6.18
N LEU A 249 7.16 -7.52 -7.20
CA LEU A 249 8.01 -8.71 -7.37
C LEU A 249 9.48 -8.34 -7.55
N MET A 250 9.80 -7.26 -8.27
CA MET A 250 11.17 -6.74 -8.38
C MET A 250 11.76 -6.38 -7.00
N PHE A 251 10.94 -5.79 -6.12
CA PHE A 251 11.37 -5.53 -4.76
C PHE A 251 11.59 -6.82 -3.96
N TYR A 252 10.71 -7.80 -4.10
CA TYR A 252 10.86 -9.08 -3.41
C TYR A 252 12.12 -9.84 -3.85
N GLU A 253 12.36 -9.88 -5.16
CA GLU A 253 13.42 -10.68 -5.76
C GLU A 253 14.80 -10.03 -5.71
N GLN A 254 14.87 -8.69 -5.81
CA GLN A 254 16.13 -7.95 -5.95
C GLN A 254 16.34 -6.88 -4.87
N ASN A 255 15.39 -6.70 -3.95
CA ASN A 255 15.31 -5.55 -3.04
C ASN A 255 15.44 -4.20 -3.78
N ASN A 256 15.01 -4.15 -5.03
CA ASN A 256 15.07 -2.97 -5.89
C ASN A 256 13.75 -2.21 -5.82
N ILE A 257 13.77 -1.03 -5.18
CA ILE A 257 12.59 -0.19 -4.95
C ILE A 257 12.29 0.75 -6.13
N ALA A 258 13.19 0.89 -7.12
CA ALA A 258 13.13 1.95 -8.12
C ALA A 258 11.82 1.99 -8.92
N ALA A 259 11.34 0.82 -9.37
CA ALA A 259 10.09 0.73 -10.12
C ALA A 259 8.88 1.11 -9.25
N PHE A 260 8.85 0.65 -8.01
CA PHE A 260 7.75 0.96 -7.10
C PHE A 260 7.77 2.42 -6.65
N LYS A 261 8.96 2.99 -6.44
CA LYS A 261 9.16 4.41 -6.17
C LYS A 261 8.58 5.29 -7.30
N LYS A 262 8.82 4.91 -8.57
CA LYS A 262 8.25 5.60 -9.72
C LYS A 262 6.72 5.59 -9.68
N ILE A 263 6.11 4.42 -9.44
CA ILE A 263 4.64 4.29 -9.27
C ILE A 263 4.15 5.21 -8.14
N PHE A 264 4.82 5.21 -6.99
CA PHE A 264 4.43 6.04 -5.85
C PHE A 264 4.42 7.54 -6.20
N ILE A 265 5.48 8.02 -6.85
CA ILE A 265 5.58 9.43 -7.30
C ILE A 265 4.44 9.76 -8.27
N GLU A 266 4.25 8.95 -9.31
CA GLU A 266 3.20 9.16 -10.31
C GLU A 266 1.80 9.18 -9.69
N GLN A 267 1.53 8.27 -8.76
CA GLN A 267 0.23 8.20 -8.08
C GLN A 267 0.01 9.35 -7.10
N PHE A 268 1.06 9.85 -6.44
CA PHE A 268 0.96 11.04 -5.59
C PHE A 268 0.64 12.29 -6.42
N LEU A 269 1.37 12.51 -7.52
CA LEU A 269 1.11 13.61 -8.46
C LEU A 269 -0.30 13.53 -9.06
N PHE A 270 -0.72 12.32 -9.44
CA PHE A 270 -2.06 12.08 -9.95
C PHE A 270 -3.13 12.45 -8.90
N ALA A 271 -2.94 12.05 -7.65
CA ALA A 271 -3.92 12.30 -6.60
C ALA A 271 -4.10 13.80 -6.33
N VAL A 272 -3.01 14.54 -6.17
CA VAL A 272 -3.05 16.00 -5.98
C VAL A 272 -3.78 16.69 -7.13
N LYS A 273 -3.43 16.37 -8.37
CA LYS A 273 -4.02 16.98 -9.55
C LYS A 273 -5.48 16.63 -9.78
N THR A 274 -5.91 15.45 -9.32
CA THR A 274 -7.23 14.89 -9.66
C THR A 274 -8.29 15.19 -8.62
N TYR A 275 -7.93 15.18 -7.36
CA TYR A 275 -8.88 15.32 -6.26
C TYR A 275 -8.78 16.68 -5.55
N PHE A 276 -7.64 17.27 -5.60
CA PHE A 276 -7.34 18.54 -4.92
C PHE A 276 -6.62 19.51 -5.85
#